data_a54e02b72ad476172cec00e0ede1e3be
#
_entry.id   a54e02b72ad476172cec00e0ede1e3be
#
_cell.length_a   1.000
_cell.length_b   1.000
_cell.length_c   1.000
_cell.angle_alpha   90.00
_cell.angle_beta   90.00
_cell.angle_gamma   90.00
#
_symmetry.space_group_name_H-M   'P 1'
#
loop_
_entity.id
_entity.type
_entity.pdbx_description
1 polymer ?
#
loop_
_entity_poly.entity_id
_entity_poly.type
_entity_poly.pdbx_seq_one_letter_code
_entity_poly.pdbx_strand_id
1 'polypeptide(L)'
;MGKLLLITPPFTQVNCPYPATAYLKGYLERKGFPVDQFDLSIELIGAIFTKEFLQRLFDRYPGSEDENIRLIYRMRERYTATVDAVTDFLRGKDGTLANRICTGEYLPQAARFGTVEDLGDYFGTLGTTECARFLCTLYMQDISDFIRATVTGNFEIVRYGERISLAIESFAQLEAELALPPNPIEERMNELLGERIEVLRPSFVGFTVPFPGCLLATLRCAQFIRNRYPGIRIIVGGGYPTTELRSMSDKKIFDYVDYVILDDGEAALERILVSGELLHTYTREGYHDGDETITHLQRGCPDFAGLPHDRYLSLLEVTNPMHRLWSDGRWNKMMIAHGCYWGKCAFCDTSLDYIRRYDSVPAECFVDWMEQVIAQTGSRGFHFVDEAAPPRLLKEISIEILRRRLNVVWWTNVRFEKSFTGDLCQLMAAAGCIAVSGGLEVASNRLLKMMNKGVDIEQATLAMRNLCDAGILVHTYLMYGFPTETLQESVDSLEVVRQLFRAELVHSAFWHRYAMTVHSPSGRNPEEYGVKRRNAHVHLFANNEVAFVENRGYNIRQVGEALNEALANYMYGSGIDRPVHKWFAGKVPPATVDATLVADQLIKPDAARLYNEKARIIWIGLPPERSEEG
;
A
#
# COMPACT_ATOMS: atom_id res chain seq x y z
N MET A 1 24.24 26.21 6.71
CA MET A 1 23.05 25.56 6.13
C MET A 1 22.21 24.99 7.26
N GLY A 2 20.89 25.21 7.24
CA GLY A 2 19.98 24.66 8.25
C GLY A 2 19.81 23.16 8.06
N LYS A 3 19.66 22.41 9.17
CA LYS A 3 19.39 20.97 9.15
C LYS A 3 17.91 20.70 8.84
N LEU A 4 17.61 19.71 8.00
CA LEU A 4 16.24 19.23 7.70
C LEU A 4 15.98 17.93 8.45
N LEU A 5 14.81 17.82 9.10
CA LEU A 5 14.26 16.58 9.65
C LEU A 5 13.04 16.17 8.81
N LEU A 6 13.13 15.04 8.13
CA LEU A 6 12.03 14.43 7.39
C LEU A 6 11.26 13.45 8.28
N ILE A 7 9.94 13.56 8.31
CA ILE A 7 9.07 12.79 9.20
C ILE A 7 8.01 12.03 8.41
N THR A 8 7.87 10.74 8.70
CA THR A 8 6.68 9.96 8.35
C THR A 8 5.70 10.05 9.51
N PRO A 9 4.56 10.73 9.36
CA PRO A 9 3.60 10.93 10.44
C PRO A 9 2.74 9.69 10.70
N PRO A 10 2.14 9.53 11.88
CA PRO A 10 1.13 8.51 12.15
C PRO A 10 -0.17 8.76 11.34
N PHE A 11 -0.95 7.74 10.97
CA PHE A 11 -0.58 6.35 11.06
C PHE A 11 -0.27 5.85 9.66
N THR A 12 0.88 5.24 9.51
CA THR A 12 1.28 4.57 8.27
C THR A 12 1.43 3.07 8.51
N GLN A 13 1.81 2.32 7.48
CA GLN A 13 2.04 0.89 7.60
C GLN A 13 3.08 0.57 8.69
N VAL A 14 2.82 -0.49 9.46
CA VAL A 14 3.67 -0.87 10.59
C VAL A 14 4.71 -1.94 10.26
N ASN A 15 4.70 -2.45 9.03
CA ASN A 15 5.52 -3.60 8.64
C ASN A 15 6.85 -3.23 7.96
N CYS A 16 6.96 -2.09 7.34
CA CYS A 16 8.21 -1.61 6.71
C CYS A 16 8.16 -0.08 6.52
N PRO A 17 9.32 0.58 6.31
CA PRO A 17 9.39 2.01 6.10
C PRO A 17 8.57 2.49 4.89
N TYR A 18 7.94 3.65 5.02
CA TYR A 18 7.42 4.37 3.87
C TYR A 18 8.60 5.02 3.12
N PRO A 19 8.75 4.86 1.79
CA PRO A 19 10.02 5.13 1.11
C PRO A 19 10.32 6.61 0.85
N ALA A 20 9.32 7.51 0.95
CA ALA A 20 9.48 8.90 0.53
C ALA A 20 10.63 9.63 1.24
N THR A 21 10.73 9.48 2.57
CA THR A 21 11.81 10.13 3.33
C THR A 21 13.19 9.63 2.93
N ALA A 22 13.30 8.33 2.59
CA ALA A 22 14.57 7.74 2.15
C ALA A 22 15.00 8.26 0.77
N TYR A 23 14.07 8.44 -0.18
CA TYR A 23 14.38 9.06 -1.48
C TYR A 23 14.80 10.52 -1.33
N LEU A 24 14.02 11.32 -0.59
CA LEU A 24 14.35 12.72 -0.34
C LEU A 24 15.68 12.88 0.38
N LYS A 25 15.95 12.06 1.41
CA LYS A 25 17.23 12.04 2.13
C LYS A 25 18.38 11.72 1.17
N GLY A 26 18.29 10.60 0.44
CA GLY A 26 19.33 10.19 -0.50
C GLY A 26 19.63 11.24 -1.57
N TYR A 27 18.61 11.93 -2.10
CA TYR A 27 18.79 13.03 -3.05
C TYR A 27 19.50 14.23 -2.42
N LEU A 28 18.98 14.73 -1.30
CA LEU A 28 19.46 15.97 -0.67
C LEU A 28 20.87 15.80 -0.07
N GLU A 29 21.21 14.63 0.50
CA GLU A 29 22.56 14.37 1.02
C GLU A 29 23.61 14.35 -0.09
N ARG A 30 23.29 13.80 -1.28
CA ARG A 30 24.18 13.91 -2.46
C ARG A 30 24.40 15.34 -2.92
N LYS A 31 23.47 16.25 -2.60
CA LYS A 31 23.60 17.70 -2.83
C LYS A 31 24.31 18.43 -1.68
N GLY A 32 24.73 17.70 -0.64
CA GLY A 32 25.48 18.27 0.49
C GLY A 32 24.62 18.87 1.60
N PHE A 33 23.29 18.57 1.64
CA PHE A 33 22.41 19.02 2.72
C PHE A 33 22.41 18.03 3.87
N PRO A 34 22.53 18.47 5.13
CA PRO A 34 22.39 17.61 6.28
C PRO A 34 20.89 17.28 6.51
N VAL A 35 20.52 16.02 6.28
CA VAL A 35 19.16 15.52 6.40
C VAL A 35 19.10 14.36 7.38
N ASP A 36 18.18 14.44 8.34
CA ASP A 36 17.79 13.31 9.16
C ASP A 36 16.37 12.86 8.80
N GLN A 37 16.05 11.59 9.08
CA GLN A 37 14.70 11.07 8.90
C GLN A 37 14.20 10.40 10.17
N PHE A 38 12.87 10.41 10.34
CA PHE A 38 12.20 9.89 11.54
C PHE A 38 10.84 9.29 11.18
N ASP A 39 10.70 8.00 11.35
CA ASP A 39 9.40 7.33 11.24
C ASP A 39 8.67 7.44 12.58
N LEU A 40 7.95 8.56 12.76
CA LEU A 40 7.17 8.82 13.97
C LEU A 40 6.01 7.84 14.12
N SER A 41 5.53 7.26 13.01
CA SER A 41 4.43 6.27 13.04
C SER A 41 4.85 5.01 13.77
N ILE A 42 5.95 4.37 13.37
CA ILE A 42 6.40 3.12 14.02
C ILE A 42 6.94 3.36 15.43
N GLU A 43 7.57 4.52 15.67
CA GLU A 43 8.03 4.91 17.00
C GLU A 43 6.86 5.08 17.98
N LEU A 44 5.77 5.73 17.53
CA LEU A 44 4.56 5.90 18.33
C LEU A 44 3.89 4.55 18.61
N ILE A 45 3.72 3.70 17.60
CA ILE A 45 3.17 2.35 17.79
C ILE A 45 4.01 1.58 18.81
N GLY A 46 5.34 1.61 18.67
CA GLY A 46 6.25 0.97 19.62
C GLY A 46 6.15 1.53 21.05
N ALA A 47 5.79 2.80 21.21
CA ALA A 47 5.63 3.43 22.53
C ALA A 47 4.25 3.18 23.16
N ILE A 48 3.20 3.00 22.34
CA ILE A 48 1.83 2.74 22.80
C ILE A 48 1.69 1.29 23.26
N PHE A 49 2.23 0.33 22.50
CA PHE A 49 2.14 -1.09 22.81
C PHE A 49 3.26 -1.52 23.78
N THR A 50 3.27 -0.88 24.97
CA THR A 50 4.12 -1.19 26.10
C THR A 50 3.29 -1.38 27.36
N LYS A 51 3.79 -2.16 28.30
CA LYS A 51 3.15 -2.41 29.59
C LYS A 51 2.79 -1.11 30.31
N GLU A 52 3.75 -0.19 30.39
CA GLU A 52 3.62 1.07 31.12
C GLU A 52 2.56 1.99 30.48
N PHE A 53 2.51 2.04 29.15
CA PHE A 53 1.54 2.88 28.46
C PHE A 53 0.12 2.29 28.57
N LEU A 54 -0.03 0.99 28.35
CA LEU A 54 -1.34 0.33 28.47
C LEU A 54 -1.88 0.40 29.90
N GLN A 55 -1.04 0.24 30.92
CA GLN A 55 -1.47 0.38 32.31
C GLN A 55 -2.06 1.78 32.54
N ARG A 56 -1.32 2.84 32.17
CA ARG A 56 -1.82 4.23 32.29
C ARG A 56 -3.12 4.47 31.53
N LEU A 57 -3.24 3.83 30.35
CA LEU A 57 -4.43 3.95 29.51
C LEU A 57 -5.66 3.32 30.20
N PHE A 58 -5.54 2.10 30.68
CA PHE A 58 -6.61 1.40 31.40
C PHE A 58 -6.99 2.11 32.70
N ASP A 59 -6.04 2.70 33.42
CA ASP A 59 -6.30 3.46 34.63
C ASP A 59 -7.08 4.75 34.34
N ARG A 60 -6.80 5.41 33.18
CA ARG A 60 -7.47 6.65 32.77
C ARG A 60 -8.87 6.42 32.17
N TYR A 61 -9.12 5.25 31.57
CA TYR A 61 -10.37 4.91 30.83
C TYR A 61 -10.99 3.60 31.36
N PRO A 62 -11.61 3.60 32.54
CA PRO A 62 -12.04 2.37 33.20
C PRO A 62 -13.39 1.81 32.70
N GLY A 63 -14.11 2.49 31.81
CA GLY A 63 -15.48 2.10 31.46
C GLY A 63 -15.88 2.38 30.02
N SER A 64 -16.82 1.54 29.53
CA SER A 64 -17.52 1.70 28.24
C SER A 64 -18.86 0.99 28.33
N GLU A 65 -19.86 1.42 27.55
CA GLU A 65 -21.13 0.69 27.40
C GLU A 65 -21.01 -0.48 26.43
N ASP A 66 -20.01 -0.50 25.57
CA ASP A 66 -19.72 -1.58 24.62
C ASP A 66 -19.26 -2.84 25.36
N GLU A 67 -19.89 -3.98 25.04
CA GLU A 67 -19.63 -5.26 25.70
C GLU A 67 -18.21 -5.79 25.42
N ASN A 68 -17.70 -5.63 24.19
CA ASN A 68 -16.35 -6.03 23.82
C ASN A 68 -15.31 -5.19 24.58
N ILE A 69 -15.52 -3.88 24.67
CA ILE A 69 -14.60 -2.98 25.38
C ILE A 69 -14.59 -3.30 26.88
N ARG A 70 -15.74 -3.62 27.47
CA ARG A 70 -15.80 -4.12 28.85
C ARG A 70 -15.07 -5.42 29.04
N LEU A 71 -15.14 -6.34 28.07
CA LEU A 71 -14.42 -7.60 28.11
C LEU A 71 -12.90 -7.36 28.09
N ILE A 72 -12.41 -6.51 27.18
CA ILE A 72 -11.01 -6.13 27.10
C ILE A 72 -10.55 -5.52 28.43
N TYR A 73 -11.33 -4.59 28.97
CA TYR A 73 -11.01 -3.94 30.25
C TYR A 73 -10.94 -4.93 31.44
N ARG A 74 -11.84 -5.93 31.49
CA ARG A 74 -11.76 -6.99 32.51
C ARG A 74 -10.47 -7.80 32.43
N MET A 75 -9.93 -7.97 31.22
CA MET A 75 -8.69 -8.71 30.98
C MET A 75 -7.44 -7.81 30.97
N ARG A 76 -7.54 -6.52 31.36
CA ARG A 76 -6.46 -5.52 31.26
C ARG A 76 -5.14 -5.97 31.86
N GLU A 77 -5.18 -6.71 32.99
CA GLU A 77 -3.96 -7.21 33.64
C GLU A 77 -3.24 -8.25 32.78
N ARG A 78 -4.00 -9.07 32.03
CA ARG A 78 -3.42 -10.03 31.08
C ARG A 78 -2.86 -9.31 29.85
N TYR A 79 -3.55 -8.30 29.31
CA TYR A 79 -3.05 -7.46 28.21
C TYR A 79 -1.74 -6.77 28.62
N THR A 80 -1.70 -6.12 29.76
CA THR A 80 -0.48 -5.45 30.26
C THR A 80 0.65 -6.40 30.58
N ALA A 81 0.36 -7.63 31.01
CA ALA A 81 1.38 -8.62 31.28
C ALA A 81 2.02 -9.24 30.03
N THR A 82 1.34 -9.20 28.88
CA THR A 82 1.78 -9.92 27.66
C THR A 82 2.23 -8.99 26.52
N VAL A 83 1.88 -7.69 26.54
CA VAL A 83 2.08 -6.80 25.40
C VAL A 83 3.52 -6.66 24.96
N ASP A 84 4.47 -6.54 25.87
CA ASP A 84 5.89 -6.40 25.51
C ASP A 84 6.41 -7.65 24.80
N ALA A 85 6.07 -8.84 25.32
CA ALA A 85 6.46 -10.10 24.72
C ALA A 85 5.80 -10.33 23.33
N VAL A 86 4.52 -9.95 23.18
CA VAL A 86 3.81 -9.99 21.88
C VAL A 86 4.46 -9.05 20.88
N THR A 87 4.77 -7.83 21.29
CA THR A 87 5.41 -6.84 20.43
C THR A 87 6.82 -7.28 20.01
N ASP A 88 7.61 -7.84 20.92
CA ASP A 88 8.94 -8.38 20.59
C ASP A 88 8.86 -9.62 19.69
N PHE A 89 7.86 -10.49 19.88
CA PHE A 89 7.59 -11.60 18.95
C PHE A 89 7.27 -11.10 17.53
N LEU A 90 6.40 -10.10 17.40
CA LEU A 90 6.05 -9.51 16.09
C LEU A 90 7.22 -8.78 15.43
N ARG A 91 8.21 -8.32 16.22
CA ARG A 91 9.49 -7.79 15.71
C ARG A 91 10.48 -8.89 15.30
N GLY A 92 10.15 -10.15 15.58
CA GLY A 92 11.01 -11.29 15.27
C GLY A 92 12.16 -11.51 16.26
N LYS A 93 12.08 -10.97 17.49
CA LYS A 93 13.14 -11.11 18.52
C LYS A 93 13.09 -12.44 19.26
N ASP A 94 11.89 -13.00 19.48
CA ASP A 94 11.72 -14.27 20.18
C ASP A 94 10.74 -15.20 19.48
N GLY A 95 11.23 -16.00 18.56
CA GLY A 95 10.44 -16.99 17.81
C GLY A 95 9.96 -18.17 18.68
N THR A 96 10.56 -18.42 19.83
CA THR A 96 10.20 -19.57 20.71
C THR A 96 8.82 -19.38 21.35
N LEU A 97 8.38 -18.13 21.49
CA LEU A 97 7.08 -17.78 22.07
C LEU A 97 5.89 -18.31 21.23
N ALA A 98 6.10 -18.59 19.94
CA ALA A 98 5.06 -19.06 19.03
C ALA A 98 4.29 -20.27 19.57
N ASN A 99 5.00 -21.28 20.10
CA ASN A 99 4.36 -22.47 20.66
C ASN A 99 3.42 -22.13 21.81
N ARG A 100 3.83 -21.22 22.71
CA ARG A 100 3.02 -20.82 23.86
C ARG A 100 1.79 -19.99 23.43
N ILE A 101 1.94 -19.14 22.43
CA ILE A 101 0.83 -18.36 21.88
C ILE A 101 -0.22 -19.30 21.30
N CYS A 102 0.19 -20.33 20.55
CA CYS A 102 -0.72 -21.28 19.89
C CYS A 102 -1.42 -22.25 20.85
N THR A 103 -1.06 -22.31 22.14
CA THR A 103 -1.82 -23.11 23.13
C THR A 103 -3.20 -22.56 23.43
N GLY A 104 -3.51 -21.31 23.03
CA GLY A 104 -4.79 -20.66 23.25
C GLY A 104 -5.00 -20.04 24.65
N GLU A 105 -4.14 -20.32 25.61
CA GLU A 105 -4.27 -19.83 27.00
C GLU A 105 -3.41 -18.60 27.30
N TYR A 106 -2.39 -18.36 26.50
CA TYR A 106 -1.40 -17.32 26.76
C TYR A 106 -1.96 -15.92 26.53
N LEU A 107 -2.60 -15.67 25.37
CA LEU A 107 -3.16 -14.36 25.04
C LEU A 107 -4.55 -14.18 25.67
N PRO A 108 -4.90 -12.99 26.17
CA PRO A 108 -6.28 -12.63 26.38
C PRO A 108 -7.00 -12.57 25.03
N GLN A 109 -8.25 -13.01 24.98
CA GLN A 109 -9.03 -13.14 23.76
C GLN A 109 -10.36 -12.39 23.89
N ALA A 110 -10.58 -11.36 23.10
CA ALA A 110 -11.83 -10.63 23.02
C ALA A 110 -12.55 -10.91 21.68
N ALA A 111 -13.41 -10.02 21.21
CA ALA A 111 -14.29 -10.31 20.08
C ALA A 111 -13.57 -10.67 18.76
N ARG A 112 -12.35 -10.16 18.55
CA ARG A 112 -11.56 -10.47 17.35
C ARG A 112 -11.24 -11.97 17.23
N PHE A 113 -11.12 -12.66 18.34
CA PHE A 113 -10.85 -14.10 18.36
C PHE A 113 -12.11 -14.96 18.11
N GLY A 114 -13.32 -14.42 18.27
CA GLY A 114 -14.57 -15.14 18.05
C GLY A 114 -14.86 -15.52 16.59
N THR A 115 -14.10 -14.98 15.64
CA THR A 115 -14.21 -15.29 14.21
C THR A 115 -13.23 -16.36 13.74
N VAL A 116 -12.45 -16.94 14.65
CA VAL A 116 -11.38 -17.88 14.33
C VAL A 116 -11.88 -19.31 14.50
N GLU A 117 -12.16 -19.97 13.38
CA GLU A 117 -12.46 -21.39 13.32
C GLU A 117 -11.28 -22.15 12.70
N ASP A 118 -10.98 -23.34 13.21
CA ASP A 118 -10.03 -24.32 12.65
C ASP A 118 -8.66 -23.81 12.17
N LEU A 119 -7.91 -23.16 13.07
CA LEU A 119 -6.52 -22.73 12.80
C LEU A 119 -5.62 -23.87 12.30
N GLY A 120 -5.93 -25.12 12.69
CA GLY A 120 -5.20 -26.31 12.26
C GLY A 120 -5.28 -26.53 10.76
N ASP A 121 -6.41 -26.24 10.13
CA ASP A 121 -6.62 -26.41 8.69
C ASP A 121 -5.82 -25.40 7.88
N TYR A 122 -5.65 -24.17 8.40
CA TYR A 122 -4.92 -23.09 7.72
C TYR A 122 -3.40 -23.17 7.90
N PHE A 123 -2.95 -23.51 9.11
CA PHE A 123 -1.52 -23.44 9.45
C PHE A 123 -0.84 -24.80 9.54
N GLY A 124 -1.62 -25.86 9.74
CA GLY A 124 -1.06 -27.20 9.99
C GLY A 124 -0.12 -27.23 11.19
N THR A 125 0.67 -28.29 11.29
CA THR A 125 1.61 -28.49 12.42
C THR A 125 2.93 -27.72 12.27
N LEU A 126 3.28 -27.30 11.05
CA LEU A 126 4.54 -26.59 10.76
C LEU A 126 4.39 -25.08 10.70
N GLY A 127 3.17 -24.57 10.54
CA GLY A 127 2.85 -23.14 10.46
C GLY A 127 2.71 -22.44 11.82
N THR A 128 3.34 -22.94 12.87
CA THR A 128 3.19 -22.42 14.25
C THR A 128 3.56 -20.93 14.36
N THR A 129 4.61 -20.49 13.67
CA THR A 129 5.03 -19.08 13.71
C THR A 129 4.00 -18.16 13.05
N GLU A 130 3.44 -18.56 11.92
CA GLU A 130 2.41 -17.82 11.20
C GLU A 130 1.09 -17.81 11.97
N CYS A 131 0.71 -18.94 12.58
CA CYS A 131 -0.43 -19.01 13.48
C CYS A 131 -0.27 -18.04 14.65
N ALA A 132 0.88 -18.03 15.30
CA ALA A 132 1.17 -17.12 16.40
C ALA A 132 1.14 -15.64 15.95
N ARG A 133 1.66 -15.31 14.75
CA ARG A 133 1.56 -13.95 14.18
C ARG A 133 0.12 -13.54 13.95
N PHE A 134 -0.70 -14.43 13.42
CA PHE A 134 -2.12 -14.19 13.23
C PHE A 134 -2.83 -13.91 14.56
N LEU A 135 -2.63 -14.75 15.57
CA LEU A 135 -3.21 -14.56 16.90
C LEU A 135 -2.71 -13.26 17.57
N CYS A 136 -1.42 -12.94 17.43
CA CYS A 136 -0.87 -11.68 17.90
C CYS A 136 -1.45 -10.47 17.16
N THR A 137 -1.81 -10.62 15.88
CA THR A 137 -2.48 -9.55 15.11
C THR A 137 -3.87 -9.29 15.66
N LEU A 138 -4.67 -10.33 15.95
CA LEU A 138 -5.97 -10.19 16.60
C LEU A 138 -5.86 -9.53 17.98
N TYR A 139 -4.86 -9.93 18.77
CA TYR A 139 -4.56 -9.32 20.06
C TYR A 139 -4.27 -7.82 19.95
N MET A 140 -3.45 -7.41 18.97
CA MET A 140 -3.17 -6.00 18.71
C MET A 140 -4.42 -5.23 18.26
N GLN A 141 -5.29 -5.88 17.49
CA GLN A 141 -6.57 -5.30 17.05
C GLN A 141 -7.56 -5.14 18.20
N ASP A 142 -7.63 -6.07 19.16
CA ASP A 142 -8.45 -5.91 20.38
C ASP A 142 -8.04 -4.65 21.16
N ILE A 143 -6.72 -4.44 21.37
CA ILE A 143 -6.20 -3.24 22.04
C ILE A 143 -6.56 -1.98 21.20
N SER A 144 -6.47 -2.06 19.88
CA SER A 144 -6.83 -0.96 18.99
C SER A 144 -8.32 -0.63 19.07
N ASP A 145 -9.19 -1.64 19.20
CA ASP A 145 -10.63 -1.43 19.41
C ASP A 145 -10.90 -0.70 20.73
N PHE A 146 -10.18 -1.08 21.80
CA PHE A 146 -10.27 -0.35 23.07
C PHE A 146 -9.85 1.11 22.92
N ILE A 147 -8.71 1.39 22.28
CA ILE A 147 -8.21 2.76 22.07
C ILE A 147 -9.22 3.56 21.23
N ARG A 148 -9.74 2.99 20.15
CA ARG A 148 -10.73 3.68 19.29
C ARG A 148 -12.01 4.06 20.02
N ALA A 149 -12.49 3.17 20.86
CA ALA A 149 -13.76 3.39 21.57
C ALA A 149 -13.62 4.32 22.77
N THR A 150 -12.45 4.41 23.40
CA THR A 150 -12.29 5.12 24.67
C THR A 150 -11.43 6.38 24.58
N VAL A 151 -10.48 6.44 23.65
CA VAL A 151 -9.49 7.53 23.56
C VAL A 151 -9.73 8.41 22.34
N THR A 152 -9.66 7.83 21.13
CA THR A 152 -9.83 8.56 19.88
C THR A 152 -10.22 7.64 18.73
N GLY A 153 -11.29 7.99 18.02
CA GLY A 153 -11.72 7.27 16.81
C GLY A 153 -10.71 7.31 15.66
N ASN A 154 -9.70 8.18 15.75
CA ASN A 154 -8.66 8.37 14.73
C ASN A 154 -7.45 7.42 14.89
N PHE A 155 -7.51 6.45 15.82
CA PHE A 155 -6.44 5.49 16.03
C PHE A 155 -6.62 4.25 15.16
N GLU A 156 -5.57 3.84 14.46
CA GLU A 156 -5.56 2.57 13.72
C GLU A 156 -4.16 1.97 13.63
N ILE A 157 -4.07 0.63 13.66
CA ILE A 157 -2.88 -0.11 13.24
C ILE A 157 -3.07 -0.44 11.77
N VAL A 158 -2.31 0.20 10.91
CA VAL A 158 -2.47 0.09 9.47
C VAL A 158 -1.38 -0.76 8.88
N ARG A 159 -1.78 -1.69 8.03
CA ARG A 159 -0.89 -2.39 7.13
C ARG A 159 -0.74 -1.63 5.81
N TYR A 160 -1.86 -1.10 5.30
CA TYR A 160 -1.95 -0.19 4.17
C TYR A 160 -2.87 0.96 4.56
N GLY A 161 -2.51 2.19 4.21
CA GLY A 161 -3.28 3.39 4.52
C GLY A 161 -4.70 3.49 3.93
N GLU A 162 -5.19 2.42 3.31
CA GLU A 162 -6.46 2.37 2.59
C GLU A 162 -7.70 2.52 3.47
N ARG A 163 -7.62 2.19 4.77
CA ARG A 163 -8.76 2.32 5.69
C ARG A 163 -8.93 3.71 6.30
N ILE A 164 -7.96 4.59 6.15
CA ILE A 164 -7.95 5.93 6.76
C ILE A 164 -8.41 6.99 5.75
N SER A 165 -9.30 6.67 4.85
CA SER A 165 -9.96 7.66 4.00
C SER A 165 -11.19 8.25 4.68
N LEU A 166 -11.01 9.00 5.76
CA LEU A 166 -11.96 10.02 6.12
C LEU A 166 -11.78 11.13 5.08
N ALA A 167 -12.69 11.20 4.13
CA ALA A 167 -12.76 12.33 3.20
C ALA A 167 -12.94 13.61 4.01
N ILE A 168 -11.85 14.33 4.24
CA ILE A 168 -11.86 15.62 4.93
C ILE A 168 -12.32 16.65 3.89
N GLU A 169 -13.62 16.88 3.84
CA GLU A 169 -14.23 17.81 2.89
C GLU A 169 -13.94 19.28 3.23
N SER A 170 -13.70 19.60 4.49
CA SER A 170 -13.45 20.97 4.92
C SER A 170 -12.40 21.05 6.03
N PHE A 171 -11.62 22.14 6.03
CA PHE A 171 -10.65 22.40 7.09
C PHE A 171 -11.31 22.64 8.47
N ALA A 172 -12.57 23.04 8.51
CA ALA A 172 -13.31 23.27 9.76
C ALA A 172 -13.43 21.99 10.63
N GLN A 173 -13.49 20.81 10.01
CA GLN A 173 -13.50 19.54 10.75
C GLN A 173 -12.16 19.29 11.44
N LEU A 174 -11.05 19.55 10.73
CA LEU A 174 -9.69 19.47 11.30
C LEU A 174 -9.49 20.49 12.42
N GLU A 175 -9.97 21.72 12.23
CA GLU A 175 -9.90 22.80 13.22
C GLU A 175 -10.63 22.41 14.52
N ALA A 176 -11.81 21.80 14.41
CA ALA A 176 -12.57 21.33 15.56
C ALA A 176 -11.79 20.28 16.37
N GLU A 177 -11.16 19.30 15.68
CA GLU A 177 -10.32 18.30 16.33
C GLU A 177 -9.05 18.92 16.95
N LEU A 178 -8.38 19.83 16.23
CA LEU A 178 -7.15 20.50 16.69
C LEU A 178 -7.40 21.48 17.86
N ALA A 179 -8.63 21.95 18.04
CA ALA A 179 -9.02 22.79 19.19
C ALA A 179 -9.17 21.98 20.49
N LEU A 180 -9.37 20.66 20.38
CA LEU A 180 -9.41 19.79 21.56
C LEU A 180 -8.00 19.65 22.18
N PRO A 181 -7.90 19.48 23.51
CA PRO A 181 -6.62 19.17 24.12
C PRO A 181 -6.07 17.84 23.60
N PRO A 182 -4.75 17.68 23.49
CA PRO A 182 -4.16 16.42 23.07
C PRO A 182 -4.62 15.25 23.94
N ASN A 183 -5.00 14.15 23.31
CA ASN A 183 -5.28 12.89 23.99
C ASN A 183 -3.95 12.16 24.33
N PRO A 184 -3.95 11.09 25.15
CA PRO A 184 -2.73 10.41 25.57
C PRO A 184 -1.85 9.89 24.41
N ILE A 185 -2.45 9.53 23.28
CA ILE A 185 -1.71 9.09 22.08
C ILE A 185 -0.98 10.28 21.47
N GLU A 186 -1.67 11.42 21.33
CA GLU A 186 -1.10 12.67 20.81
C GLU A 186 -0.06 13.27 21.78
N GLU A 187 -0.30 13.17 23.10
CA GLU A 187 0.69 13.56 24.12
C GLU A 187 2.00 12.78 23.91
N ARG A 188 1.91 11.45 23.77
CA ARG A 188 3.10 10.59 23.53
C ARG A 188 3.76 10.88 22.18
N MET A 189 2.98 11.13 21.15
CA MET A 189 3.48 11.55 19.83
C MET A 189 4.30 12.83 19.93
N ASN A 190 3.77 13.83 20.63
CA ASN A 190 4.45 15.12 20.83
C ASN A 190 5.73 15.00 21.66
N GLU A 191 5.75 14.11 22.68
CA GLU A 191 6.96 13.82 23.46
C GLU A 191 8.06 13.24 22.56
N LEU A 192 7.76 12.19 21.78
CA LEU A 192 8.72 11.57 20.86
C LEU A 192 9.26 12.56 19.83
N LEU A 193 8.39 13.39 19.28
CA LEU A 193 8.76 14.45 18.35
C LEU A 193 9.67 15.49 19.01
N GLY A 194 9.31 15.94 20.22
CA GLY A 194 10.10 16.89 20.98
C GLY A 194 11.50 16.36 21.32
N GLU A 195 11.60 15.12 21.81
CA GLU A 195 12.87 14.45 22.08
C GLU A 195 13.78 14.47 20.82
N ARG A 196 13.20 14.17 19.65
CA ARG A 196 13.96 14.15 18.38
C ARG A 196 14.39 15.54 17.95
N ILE A 197 13.53 16.55 18.07
CA ILE A 197 13.83 17.95 17.73
C ILE A 197 14.93 18.51 18.65
N GLU A 198 14.89 18.24 19.94
CA GLU A 198 15.89 18.74 20.91
C GLU A 198 17.30 18.18 20.64
N VAL A 199 17.38 16.91 20.20
CA VAL A 199 18.65 16.28 19.81
C VAL A 199 19.17 16.87 18.50
N LEU A 200 18.32 17.01 17.49
CA LEU A 200 18.75 17.35 16.13
C LEU A 200 18.83 18.87 15.88
N ARG A 201 17.99 19.65 16.57
CA ARG A 201 17.83 21.11 16.41
C ARG A 201 17.69 21.51 14.94
N PRO A 202 16.69 20.96 14.23
CA PRO A 202 16.50 21.24 12.81
C PRO A 202 16.02 22.68 12.60
N SER A 203 16.37 23.28 11.46
CA SER A 203 15.80 24.54 11.00
C SER A 203 14.52 24.32 10.19
N PHE A 204 14.39 23.14 9.60
CA PHE A 204 13.23 22.72 8.82
C PHE A 204 12.75 21.35 9.26
N VAL A 205 11.43 21.19 9.32
CA VAL A 205 10.76 19.90 9.50
C VAL A 205 9.85 19.64 8.31
N GLY A 206 10.07 18.55 7.61
CA GLY A 206 9.27 18.12 6.45
C GLY A 206 8.45 16.87 6.76
N PHE A 207 7.13 16.94 6.61
CA PHE A 207 6.23 15.81 6.75
C PHE A 207 5.86 15.24 5.39
N THR A 208 6.02 13.92 5.21
CA THR A 208 5.43 13.22 4.08
C THR A 208 4.04 12.71 4.45
N VAL A 209 2.99 13.23 3.82
CA VAL A 209 1.59 12.86 4.06
C VAL A 209 1.13 11.98 2.89
N PRO A 210 1.25 10.65 2.99
CA PRO A 210 0.89 9.76 1.89
C PRO A 210 -0.62 9.64 1.68
N PHE A 211 -1.41 9.71 2.78
CA PHE A 211 -2.84 9.43 2.80
C PHE A 211 -3.59 10.47 3.64
N PRO A 212 -4.90 10.69 3.38
CA PRO A 212 -5.73 11.63 4.16
C PRO A 212 -5.66 11.43 5.67
N GLY A 213 -5.65 10.17 6.12
CA GLY A 213 -5.61 9.83 7.54
C GLY A 213 -4.37 10.29 8.30
N CYS A 214 -3.27 10.60 7.61
CA CYS A 214 -2.05 11.12 8.24
C CYS A 214 -2.10 12.64 8.47
N LEU A 215 -3.06 13.36 7.87
CA LEU A 215 -3.08 14.82 7.90
C LEU A 215 -3.34 15.36 9.30
N LEU A 216 -4.32 14.83 10.04
CA LEU A 216 -4.63 15.29 11.39
C LEU A 216 -3.42 15.17 12.33
N ALA A 217 -2.75 14.02 12.32
CA ALA A 217 -1.54 13.82 13.11
C ALA A 217 -0.40 14.77 12.69
N THR A 218 -0.25 15.03 11.38
CA THR A 218 0.70 16.01 10.86
C THR A 218 0.42 17.41 11.40
N LEU A 219 -0.84 17.86 11.35
CA LEU A 219 -1.22 19.18 11.85
C LEU A 219 -1.12 19.29 13.37
N ARG A 220 -1.36 18.19 14.10
CA ARG A 220 -1.14 18.13 15.54
C ARG A 220 0.35 18.28 15.88
N CYS A 221 1.22 17.60 15.14
CA CYS A 221 2.68 17.77 15.24
C CYS A 221 3.11 19.21 14.90
N ALA A 222 2.54 19.77 13.83
CA ALA A 222 2.82 21.15 13.43
C ALA A 222 2.39 22.18 14.50
N GLN A 223 1.22 21.98 15.10
CA GLN A 223 0.73 22.81 16.23
C GLN A 223 1.70 22.74 17.43
N PHE A 224 2.16 21.54 17.78
CA PHE A 224 3.17 21.36 18.83
C PHE A 224 4.48 22.08 18.51
N ILE A 225 4.99 21.95 17.27
CA ILE A 225 6.22 22.62 16.81
C ILE A 225 6.05 24.15 16.86
N ARG A 226 4.93 24.69 16.35
CA ARG A 226 4.64 26.13 16.38
C ARG A 226 4.66 26.72 17.79
N ASN A 227 4.09 25.98 18.73
CA ASN A 227 3.97 26.43 20.12
C ASN A 227 5.32 26.37 20.86
N ARG A 228 6.13 25.32 20.64
CA ARG A 228 7.35 25.06 21.42
C ARG A 228 8.64 25.50 20.71
N TYR A 229 8.66 25.49 19.38
CA TYR A 229 9.84 25.73 18.55
C TYR A 229 9.54 26.70 17.39
N PRO A 230 9.10 27.94 17.67
CA PRO A 230 8.54 28.87 16.67
C PRO A 230 9.53 29.26 15.54
N GLY A 231 10.84 28.98 15.71
CA GLY A 231 11.84 29.24 14.69
C GLY A 231 11.97 28.17 13.61
N ILE A 232 11.29 27.01 13.75
CA ILE A 232 11.33 25.92 12.79
C ILE A 232 10.34 26.17 11.65
N ARG A 233 10.79 26.06 10.40
CA ARG A 233 9.93 26.07 9.21
C ARG A 233 9.33 24.69 8.97
N ILE A 234 8.02 24.62 8.71
CA ILE A 234 7.27 23.38 8.57
C ILE A 234 6.83 23.20 7.11
N ILE A 235 7.19 22.08 6.53
CA ILE A 235 6.94 21.70 5.13
C ILE A 235 6.05 20.46 5.14
N VAL A 236 5.05 20.42 4.27
CA VAL A 236 4.17 19.27 4.04
C VAL A 236 4.23 18.89 2.57
N GLY A 237 4.38 17.62 2.27
CA GLY A 237 4.35 17.08 0.91
C GLY A 237 3.84 15.63 0.92
N GLY A 238 3.89 14.97 -0.24
CA GLY A 238 3.51 13.57 -0.40
C GLY A 238 2.26 13.35 -1.25
N GLY A 239 1.75 12.12 -1.26
CA GLY A 239 0.65 11.71 -2.12
C GLY A 239 -0.64 12.51 -1.91
N TYR A 240 -1.06 12.69 -0.66
CA TYR A 240 -2.28 13.43 -0.33
C TYR A 240 -2.24 14.90 -0.79
N PRO A 241 -1.24 15.72 -0.48
CA PRO A 241 -1.14 17.07 -1.04
C PRO A 241 -1.17 17.07 -2.57
N THR A 242 -0.44 16.16 -3.20
CA THR A 242 -0.34 16.07 -4.66
C THR A 242 -1.66 15.75 -5.33
N THR A 243 -2.48 14.89 -4.75
CA THR A 243 -3.75 14.45 -5.35
C THR A 243 -4.93 15.33 -4.92
N GLU A 244 -5.03 15.71 -3.65
CA GLU A 244 -6.24 16.30 -3.10
C GLU A 244 -6.16 17.82 -2.86
N LEU A 245 -4.95 18.38 -2.61
CA LEU A 245 -4.80 19.81 -2.30
C LEU A 245 -4.45 20.68 -3.51
N ARG A 246 -4.49 20.16 -4.74
CA ARG A 246 -4.12 20.92 -5.96
C ARG A 246 -4.98 22.15 -6.23
N SER A 247 -6.22 22.13 -5.84
CA SER A 247 -7.16 23.24 -6.03
C SER A 247 -7.53 23.93 -4.74
N MET A 248 -6.69 23.80 -3.73
CA MET A 248 -6.91 24.36 -2.41
C MET A 248 -7.00 25.89 -2.45
N SER A 249 -8.12 26.43 -1.96
CA SER A 249 -8.34 27.87 -1.79
C SER A 249 -8.50 28.27 -0.31
N ASP A 250 -8.78 27.32 0.58
CA ASP A 250 -8.78 27.54 2.03
C ASP A 250 -7.34 27.65 2.54
N LYS A 251 -6.99 28.80 3.09
CA LYS A 251 -5.62 29.11 3.55
C LYS A 251 -5.36 28.79 5.02
N LYS A 252 -6.32 28.22 5.73
CA LYS A 252 -6.22 27.93 7.18
C LYS A 252 -5.12 26.95 7.53
N ILE A 253 -4.75 26.03 6.61
CA ILE A 253 -3.63 25.12 6.81
C ILE A 253 -2.31 25.86 7.12
N PHE A 254 -2.15 27.10 6.58
CA PHE A 254 -0.97 27.94 6.82
C PHE A 254 -0.91 28.60 8.19
N ASP A 255 -1.89 28.37 9.06
CA ASP A 255 -1.77 28.67 10.48
C ASP A 255 -0.86 27.65 11.19
N TYR A 256 -0.70 26.47 10.59
CA TYR A 256 0.07 25.34 11.11
C TYR A 256 1.39 25.12 10.35
N VAL A 257 1.41 25.27 9.02
CA VAL A 257 2.57 24.97 8.17
C VAL A 257 3.02 26.19 7.36
N ASP A 258 4.25 26.18 6.88
CA ASP A 258 4.77 27.27 6.03
C ASP A 258 4.62 26.95 4.54
N TYR A 259 4.82 25.68 4.15
CA TYR A 259 4.86 25.24 2.77
C TYR A 259 4.08 23.95 2.57
N VAL A 260 3.33 23.86 1.46
CA VAL A 260 2.70 22.63 0.97
C VAL A 260 3.24 22.37 -0.43
N ILE A 261 4.08 21.33 -0.55
CA ILE A 261 4.72 20.94 -1.82
C ILE A 261 3.85 19.90 -2.52
N LEU A 262 3.63 20.10 -3.80
CA LEU A 262 2.97 19.16 -4.71
C LEU A 262 4.00 18.41 -5.56
N ASP A 263 3.57 17.29 -6.13
CA ASP A 263 4.38 16.46 -7.03
C ASP A 263 5.69 15.95 -6.39
N ASP A 264 6.77 15.86 -7.17
CA ASP A 264 8.07 15.43 -6.69
C ASP A 264 8.69 16.49 -5.76
N GLY A 265 9.03 16.08 -4.54
CA GLY A 265 9.52 17.01 -3.51
C GLY A 265 10.99 17.38 -3.63
N GLU A 266 11.80 16.68 -4.41
CA GLU A 266 13.27 16.80 -4.43
C GLU A 266 13.74 18.19 -4.84
N ALA A 267 13.32 18.66 -6.02
CA ALA A 267 13.69 19.98 -6.52
C ALA A 267 13.12 21.10 -5.66
N ALA A 268 11.86 20.98 -5.23
CA ALA A 268 11.20 21.97 -4.40
C ALA A 268 11.91 22.14 -3.04
N LEU A 269 12.27 21.05 -2.39
CA LEU A 269 13.04 21.08 -1.14
C LEU A 269 14.44 21.67 -1.35
N GLU A 270 15.17 21.25 -2.40
CA GLU A 270 16.49 21.82 -2.72
C GLU A 270 16.40 23.34 -2.86
N ARG A 271 15.41 23.85 -3.62
CA ARG A 271 15.21 25.28 -3.82
C ARG A 271 14.89 26.03 -2.53
N ILE A 272 13.96 25.51 -1.72
CA ILE A 272 13.61 26.11 -0.41
C ILE A 272 14.84 26.18 0.50
N LEU A 273 15.66 25.13 0.54
CA LEU A 273 16.83 25.03 1.43
C LEU A 273 17.99 25.90 0.97
N VAL A 274 18.20 26.10 -0.35
CA VAL A 274 19.33 26.84 -0.92
C VAL A 274 19.04 28.33 -1.02
N SER A 275 17.97 28.69 -1.72
CA SER A 275 17.68 30.07 -2.13
C SER A 275 16.41 30.65 -1.51
N GLY A 276 15.57 29.80 -0.95
CA GLY A 276 14.22 30.19 -0.54
C GLY A 276 13.26 30.34 -1.71
N GLU A 277 13.67 29.96 -2.94
CA GLU A 277 12.77 29.94 -4.10
C GLU A 277 11.74 28.84 -3.98
N LEU A 278 10.54 29.08 -4.52
CA LEU A 278 9.41 28.19 -4.43
C LEU A 278 9.11 27.54 -5.79
N LEU A 279 8.92 26.23 -5.79
CA LEU A 279 8.62 25.41 -6.95
C LEU A 279 7.51 24.43 -6.59
N HIS A 280 6.43 24.36 -7.37
CA HIS A 280 5.26 23.51 -7.11
C HIS A 280 4.74 23.58 -5.67
N THR A 281 4.82 24.77 -5.07
CA THR A 281 4.62 24.98 -3.64
C THR A 281 3.50 25.97 -3.38
N TYR A 282 2.56 25.60 -2.51
CA TYR A 282 1.62 26.53 -1.90
C TYR A 282 2.22 27.19 -0.67
N THR A 283 1.99 28.49 -0.54
CA THR A 283 2.18 29.29 0.67
C THR A 283 0.87 30.00 1.02
N ARG A 284 0.87 30.77 2.11
CA ARG A 284 -0.27 31.63 2.46
C ARG A 284 -0.64 32.61 1.35
N GLU A 285 0.33 33.07 0.57
CA GLU A 285 0.15 34.01 -0.54
C GLU A 285 -0.53 33.35 -1.74
N GLY A 286 -0.22 32.06 -2.01
CA GLY A 286 -0.78 31.30 -3.13
C GLY A 286 0.13 30.18 -3.63
N TYR A 287 -0.16 29.68 -4.82
CA TYR A 287 0.61 28.63 -5.48
C TYR A 287 1.75 29.24 -6.32
N HIS A 288 2.92 28.65 -6.19
CA HIS A 288 4.12 28.97 -6.95
C HIS A 288 4.43 27.80 -7.88
N ASP A 289 4.21 28.00 -9.16
CA ASP A 289 4.46 27.03 -10.23
C ASP A 289 5.91 27.05 -10.70
N GLY A 290 6.30 26.10 -11.57
CA GLY A 290 7.60 26.03 -12.22
C GLY A 290 7.73 24.81 -13.12
N ASP A 291 8.76 24.82 -13.98
CA ASP A 291 8.95 23.79 -15.00
C ASP A 291 10.09 22.79 -14.68
N GLU A 292 10.73 22.90 -13.52
CA GLU A 292 11.86 22.03 -13.17
C GLU A 292 11.39 20.65 -12.74
N THR A 293 11.84 19.63 -13.45
CA THR A 293 11.61 18.22 -13.13
C THR A 293 12.95 17.50 -12.95
N ILE A 294 13.00 16.57 -12.00
CA ILE A 294 14.16 15.73 -11.76
C ILE A 294 13.89 14.36 -12.37
N THR A 295 14.84 13.85 -13.17
CA THR A 295 14.73 12.49 -13.68
C THR A 295 14.90 11.47 -12.56
N HIS A 296 14.36 10.27 -12.75
CA HIS A 296 14.49 9.20 -11.76
C HIS A 296 15.98 8.84 -11.52
N LEU A 297 16.81 8.91 -12.54
CA LEU A 297 18.26 8.74 -12.42
C LEU A 297 18.91 9.85 -11.57
N GLN A 298 18.49 11.10 -11.73
CA GLN A 298 18.97 12.22 -10.92
C GLN A 298 18.50 12.13 -9.47
N ARG A 299 17.26 11.60 -9.23
CA ARG A 299 16.75 11.30 -7.89
C ARG A 299 17.67 10.34 -7.16
N GLY A 300 18.16 9.30 -7.85
CA GLY A 300 19.18 8.36 -7.38
C GLY A 300 18.70 7.37 -6.33
N CYS A 301 19.66 6.70 -5.69
CA CYS A 301 19.42 5.69 -4.68
C CYS A 301 18.75 6.27 -3.43
N PRO A 302 17.69 5.63 -2.88
CA PRO A 302 17.15 6.00 -1.58
C PRO A 302 18.15 5.69 -0.46
N ASP A 303 18.14 6.48 0.60
CA ASP A 303 18.95 6.26 1.80
C ASP A 303 18.04 5.91 3.00
N PHE A 304 18.06 4.65 3.40
CA PHE A 304 17.29 4.14 4.52
C PHE A 304 18.02 4.25 5.87
N ALA A 305 19.25 4.74 5.90
CA ALA A 305 20.01 4.88 7.13
C ALA A 305 19.30 5.81 8.13
N GLY A 306 19.25 5.38 9.39
CA GLY A 306 18.59 6.11 10.48
C GLY A 306 17.11 5.75 10.69
N LEU A 307 16.50 4.92 9.84
CA LEU A 307 15.17 4.34 10.10
C LEU A 307 15.29 3.11 11.02
N PRO A 308 14.31 2.87 11.91
CA PRO A 308 14.39 1.82 12.92
C PRO A 308 13.93 0.46 12.35
N HIS A 309 14.72 -0.16 11.46
CA HIS A 309 14.38 -1.40 10.76
C HIS A 309 14.02 -2.58 11.67
N ASP A 310 14.53 -2.60 12.91
CA ASP A 310 14.26 -3.62 13.92
C ASP A 310 12.95 -3.40 14.71
N ARG A 311 12.26 -2.27 14.49
CA ARG A 311 11.02 -1.92 15.21
C ARG A 311 9.74 -2.23 14.47
N TYR A 312 9.82 -2.50 13.16
CA TYR A 312 8.64 -2.85 12.37
C TYR A 312 8.06 -4.19 12.77
N LEU A 313 6.73 -4.32 12.64
CA LEU A 313 5.94 -5.45 13.12
C LEU A 313 5.46 -6.32 11.96
N SER A 314 5.58 -7.63 12.06
CA SER A 314 5.03 -8.58 11.11
C SER A 314 3.60 -8.96 11.49
N LEU A 315 2.60 -8.20 11.03
CA LEU A 315 1.19 -8.50 11.26
C LEU A 315 0.62 -9.40 10.16
N LEU A 316 -0.18 -10.40 10.53
CA LEU A 316 -0.87 -11.28 9.59
C LEU A 316 -2.39 -11.14 9.79
N GLU A 317 -3.05 -10.36 8.93
CA GLU A 317 -4.49 -10.08 9.03
C GLU A 317 -5.36 -11.15 8.34
N VAL A 318 -4.84 -11.80 7.31
CA VAL A 318 -5.56 -12.80 6.51
C VAL A 318 -4.67 -14.02 6.33
N THR A 319 -5.21 -15.21 6.60
CA THR A 319 -4.51 -16.49 6.47
C THR A 319 -4.37 -16.90 5.01
N ASN A 320 -3.57 -16.18 4.25
CA ASN A 320 -3.36 -16.36 2.82
C ASN A 320 -1.89 -16.18 2.47
N PRO A 321 -1.29 -16.99 1.57
CA PRO A 321 0.14 -16.91 1.23
C PRO A 321 0.60 -15.54 0.77
N MET A 322 -0.20 -14.84 -0.04
CA MET A 322 0.14 -13.50 -0.51
C MET A 322 0.08 -12.46 0.61
N HIS A 323 -0.91 -12.56 1.50
CA HIS A 323 -1.00 -11.68 2.66
C HIS A 323 0.13 -11.92 3.66
N ARG A 324 0.56 -13.18 3.83
CA ARG A 324 1.76 -13.50 4.60
C ARG A 324 2.99 -12.81 4.03
N LEU A 325 3.20 -12.91 2.72
CA LEU A 325 4.32 -12.25 2.04
C LEU A 325 4.34 -10.74 2.32
N TRP A 326 3.21 -10.06 2.20
CA TRP A 326 3.11 -8.64 2.52
C TRP A 326 3.40 -8.33 3.98
N SER A 327 3.10 -9.24 4.90
CA SER A 327 3.27 -9.07 6.35
C SER A 327 4.68 -9.32 6.83
N ASP A 328 5.47 -10.13 6.13
CA ASP A 328 6.85 -10.44 6.49
C ASP A 328 7.80 -9.21 6.46
N GLY A 329 7.28 -8.12 6.08
CA GLY A 329 7.48 -6.80 6.57
C GLY A 329 8.84 -6.15 6.52
N ARG A 330 9.84 -6.75 5.93
CA ARG A 330 11.18 -6.13 5.86
C ARG A 330 11.59 -5.81 4.44
N TRP A 331 10.59 -5.33 3.68
CA TRP A 331 10.76 -4.99 2.29
C TRP A 331 11.43 -3.64 2.12
N ASN A 332 12.56 -3.62 1.44
CA ASN A 332 13.14 -2.39 0.91
C ASN A 332 12.27 -1.92 -0.25
N LYS A 333 11.62 -0.77 -0.10
CA LYS A 333 10.74 -0.21 -1.13
C LYS A 333 11.54 0.66 -2.10
N MET A 334 11.55 0.25 -3.37
CA MET A 334 12.27 0.98 -4.43
C MET A 334 11.39 1.11 -5.68
N MET A 335 11.61 2.15 -6.47
CA MET A 335 10.98 2.33 -7.78
C MET A 335 12.01 2.08 -8.88
N ILE A 336 11.64 1.27 -9.89
CA ILE A 336 12.45 1.09 -11.10
C ILE A 336 12.15 2.12 -12.17
N ALA A 337 10.96 2.71 -12.10
CA ALA A 337 10.55 3.81 -12.96
C ALA A 337 9.62 4.77 -12.22
N HIS A 338 9.70 6.06 -12.54
CA HIS A 338 8.71 7.04 -12.19
C HIS A 338 7.56 6.99 -13.20
N GLY A 339 6.31 7.07 -12.73
CA GLY A 339 5.13 7.07 -13.58
C GLY A 339 4.76 5.72 -14.16
N CYS A 340 3.71 5.72 -14.98
CA CYS A 340 3.18 4.52 -15.60
C CYS A 340 3.48 4.49 -17.09
N TYR A 341 4.16 3.44 -17.59
CA TYR A 341 4.48 3.32 -19.02
C TYR A 341 3.24 3.22 -19.92
N TRP A 342 2.09 2.81 -19.36
CA TRP A 342 0.83 2.81 -20.09
C TRP A 342 0.15 4.18 -20.02
N GLY A 343 -0.11 4.73 -18.84
CA GLY A 343 -0.59 6.09 -18.58
C GLY A 343 -1.92 6.48 -19.23
N LYS A 344 -2.82 5.53 -19.59
CA LYS A 344 -4.00 5.79 -20.42
C LYS A 344 -5.32 5.32 -19.82
N CYS A 345 -5.29 4.70 -18.64
CA CYS A 345 -6.50 4.17 -18.02
C CYS A 345 -7.47 5.28 -17.65
N ALA A 346 -8.77 5.09 -17.96
CA ALA A 346 -9.82 6.06 -17.73
C ALA A 346 -10.05 6.43 -16.26
N PHE A 347 -9.65 5.56 -15.34
CA PHE A 347 -9.84 5.71 -13.90
C PHE A 347 -8.58 6.20 -13.16
N CYS A 348 -7.41 6.23 -13.83
CA CYS A 348 -6.16 6.71 -13.21
C CYS A 348 -6.01 8.23 -13.36
N ASP A 349 -5.26 8.84 -12.46
CA ASP A 349 -4.96 10.27 -12.43
C ASP A 349 -3.94 10.69 -13.51
N THR A 350 -4.27 10.40 -14.77
CA THR A 350 -3.38 10.56 -15.93
C THR A 350 -2.97 12.01 -16.22
N SER A 351 -3.58 12.99 -15.56
CA SER A 351 -3.15 14.38 -15.64
C SER A 351 -2.04 14.74 -14.67
N LEU A 352 -1.82 13.92 -13.65
CA LEU A 352 -0.79 14.15 -12.64
C LEU A 352 0.56 13.56 -13.05
N ASP A 353 1.63 14.21 -12.61
CA ASP A 353 3.00 13.88 -13.01
C ASP A 353 3.39 12.44 -12.65
N TYR A 354 3.02 11.97 -11.46
CA TYR A 354 3.34 10.62 -10.99
C TYR A 354 2.74 9.47 -11.82
N ILE A 355 1.76 9.76 -12.71
CA ILE A 355 1.24 8.80 -13.70
C ILE A 355 1.72 9.16 -15.11
N ARG A 356 1.66 10.46 -15.46
CA ARG A 356 1.84 10.94 -16.83
C ARG A 356 3.28 10.85 -17.32
N ARG A 357 4.23 11.20 -16.46
CA ARG A 357 5.65 11.24 -16.82
C ARG A 357 6.28 9.88 -16.55
N TYR A 358 6.56 9.13 -17.61
CA TYR A 358 7.28 7.89 -17.50
C TYR A 358 8.79 8.12 -17.66
N ASP A 359 9.56 7.72 -16.64
CA ASP A 359 11.00 7.89 -16.60
C ASP A 359 11.65 6.74 -15.82
N SER A 360 12.47 5.92 -16.47
CA SER A 360 13.09 4.72 -15.92
C SER A 360 14.60 4.86 -15.80
N VAL A 361 15.19 4.05 -14.91
CA VAL A 361 16.65 3.96 -14.79
C VAL A 361 17.18 2.72 -15.53
N PRO A 362 18.47 2.75 -16.00
CA PRO A 362 19.12 1.56 -16.52
C PRO A 362 19.17 0.43 -15.47
N ALA A 363 18.98 -0.81 -15.92
CA ALA A 363 18.95 -1.97 -15.05
C ALA A 363 20.23 -2.14 -14.20
N GLU A 364 21.39 -1.88 -14.78
CA GLU A 364 22.68 -1.91 -14.06
C GLU A 364 22.69 -0.93 -12.89
N CYS A 365 22.26 0.31 -13.13
CA CYS A 365 22.18 1.34 -12.10
C CYS A 365 21.19 0.98 -10.99
N PHE A 366 20.02 0.41 -11.36
CA PHE A 366 19.04 -0.03 -10.37
C PHE A 366 19.57 -1.17 -9.48
N VAL A 367 20.31 -2.12 -10.05
CA VAL A 367 20.91 -3.20 -9.27
C VAL A 367 22.06 -2.69 -8.40
N ASP A 368 22.84 -1.67 -8.85
CA ASP A 368 23.79 -0.96 -7.99
C ASP A 368 23.09 -0.36 -6.75
N TRP A 369 21.90 0.23 -6.95
CA TRP A 369 21.12 0.75 -5.82
C TRP A 369 20.60 -0.35 -4.90
N MET A 370 20.19 -1.51 -5.45
CA MET A 370 19.81 -2.66 -4.60
C MET A 370 20.97 -3.09 -3.70
N GLU A 371 22.20 -3.18 -4.21
CA GLU A 371 23.39 -3.53 -3.42
C GLU A 371 23.67 -2.50 -2.33
N GLN A 372 23.54 -1.20 -2.64
CA GLN A 372 23.69 -0.12 -1.66
C GLN A 372 22.64 -0.20 -0.55
N VAL A 373 21.38 -0.45 -0.90
CA VAL A 373 20.28 -0.59 0.06
C VAL A 373 20.46 -1.84 0.94
N ILE A 374 20.95 -2.95 0.38
CA ILE A 374 21.31 -4.14 1.19
C ILE A 374 22.40 -3.79 2.22
N ALA A 375 23.41 -3.02 1.81
CA ALA A 375 24.47 -2.60 2.73
C ALA A 375 23.96 -1.69 3.86
N GLN A 376 22.95 -0.85 3.60
CA GLN A 376 22.33 0.03 4.59
C GLN A 376 21.42 -0.72 5.58
N THR A 377 20.61 -1.66 5.07
CA THR A 377 19.49 -2.26 5.82
C THR A 377 19.76 -3.67 6.30
N GLY A 378 20.73 -4.36 5.69
CA GLY A 378 20.96 -5.80 5.90
C GLY A 378 19.87 -6.70 5.30
N SER A 379 18.79 -6.15 4.77
CA SER A 379 17.67 -6.90 4.18
C SER A 379 17.87 -7.14 2.68
N ARG A 380 17.54 -8.34 2.24
CA ARG A 380 17.61 -8.78 0.82
C ARG A 380 16.23 -8.90 0.17
N GLY A 381 15.19 -8.47 0.87
CA GLY A 381 13.82 -8.45 0.36
C GLY A 381 13.49 -7.08 -0.24
N PHE A 382 12.88 -7.06 -1.44
CA PHE A 382 12.52 -5.84 -2.14
C PHE A 382 11.05 -5.83 -2.55
N HIS A 383 10.42 -4.68 -2.41
CA HIS A 383 9.16 -4.36 -3.05
C HIS A 383 9.41 -3.24 -4.06
N PHE A 384 9.28 -3.54 -5.34
CA PHE A 384 9.32 -2.50 -6.38
C PHE A 384 7.94 -1.86 -6.45
N VAL A 385 7.86 -0.61 -5.96
CA VAL A 385 6.60 0.13 -5.73
C VAL A 385 6.14 0.92 -6.96
N ASP A 386 6.45 0.42 -8.14
CA ASP A 386 6.06 1.02 -9.40
C ASP A 386 4.54 0.99 -9.58
N GLU A 387 3.97 1.97 -10.28
CA GLU A 387 2.58 1.96 -10.71
C GLU A 387 2.27 0.76 -11.62
N ALA A 388 3.20 0.42 -12.49
CA ALA A 388 3.26 -0.80 -13.26
C ALA A 388 4.69 -1.04 -13.75
N ALA A 389 5.34 -2.07 -13.27
CA ALA A 389 6.71 -2.40 -13.66
C ALA A 389 6.79 -2.86 -15.12
N PRO A 390 7.61 -2.22 -15.97
CA PRO A 390 7.67 -2.54 -17.38
C PRO A 390 8.31 -3.91 -17.64
N PRO A 391 7.69 -4.82 -18.41
CA PRO A 391 8.20 -6.16 -18.64
C PRO A 391 9.62 -6.19 -19.24
N ARG A 392 9.93 -5.23 -20.11
CA ARG A 392 11.28 -5.10 -20.69
C ARG A 392 12.33 -4.82 -19.61
N LEU A 393 12.04 -3.89 -18.71
CA LEU A 393 12.96 -3.51 -17.65
C LEU A 393 13.08 -4.61 -16.60
N LEU A 394 11.98 -5.28 -16.26
CA LEU A 394 12.01 -6.47 -15.40
C LEU A 394 12.91 -7.57 -15.97
N LYS A 395 12.89 -7.78 -17.31
CA LYS A 395 13.81 -8.70 -17.98
C LYS A 395 15.28 -8.26 -17.80
N GLU A 396 15.58 -7.00 -18.06
CA GLU A 396 16.94 -6.47 -17.98
C GLU A 396 17.48 -6.52 -16.54
N ILE A 397 16.66 -6.16 -15.54
CA ILE A 397 17.00 -6.26 -14.10
C ILE A 397 17.22 -7.72 -13.69
N SER A 398 16.35 -8.64 -14.12
CA SER A 398 16.50 -10.07 -13.81
C SER A 398 17.82 -10.64 -14.36
N ILE A 399 18.19 -10.28 -15.59
CA ILE A 399 19.48 -10.65 -16.17
C ILE A 399 20.64 -10.12 -15.33
N GLU A 400 20.56 -8.87 -14.90
CA GLU A 400 21.62 -8.21 -14.14
C GLU A 400 21.78 -8.82 -12.73
N ILE A 401 20.66 -9.12 -12.05
CA ILE A 401 20.65 -9.84 -10.76
C ILE A 401 21.36 -11.20 -10.89
N LEU A 402 21.02 -11.97 -11.92
CA LEU A 402 21.63 -13.28 -12.17
C LEU A 402 23.12 -13.15 -12.54
N ARG A 403 23.49 -12.18 -13.39
CA ARG A 403 24.87 -11.92 -13.80
C ARG A 403 25.76 -11.60 -12.59
N ARG A 404 25.25 -10.82 -11.63
CA ARG A 404 25.96 -10.48 -10.38
C ARG A 404 25.85 -11.57 -9.31
N ARG A 405 25.05 -12.60 -9.53
CA ARG A 405 24.72 -13.63 -8.53
C ARG A 405 24.20 -13.01 -7.22
N LEU A 406 23.40 -11.95 -7.36
CA LEU A 406 22.83 -11.24 -6.23
C LEU A 406 21.69 -12.08 -5.63
N ASN A 407 21.87 -12.54 -4.39
CA ASN A 407 20.86 -13.33 -3.69
C ASN A 407 19.82 -12.40 -3.06
N VAL A 408 18.69 -12.23 -3.72
CA VAL A 408 17.57 -11.38 -3.32
C VAL A 408 16.23 -12.04 -3.58
N VAL A 409 15.20 -11.56 -2.90
CA VAL A 409 13.80 -11.86 -3.23
C VAL A 409 13.06 -10.54 -3.46
N TRP A 410 12.13 -10.54 -4.41
CA TRP A 410 11.38 -9.34 -4.74
C TRP A 410 9.98 -9.62 -5.27
N TRP A 411 9.13 -8.63 -5.15
CA TRP A 411 7.80 -8.60 -5.73
C TRP A 411 7.47 -7.20 -6.24
N THR A 412 6.48 -7.09 -7.14
CA THR A 412 6.16 -5.82 -7.82
C THR A 412 4.73 -5.75 -8.33
N ASN A 413 4.30 -4.55 -8.75
CA ASN A 413 3.05 -4.36 -9.45
C ASN A 413 3.26 -4.49 -10.97
N VAL A 414 2.34 -5.18 -11.64
CA VAL A 414 2.39 -5.42 -13.10
C VAL A 414 1.05 -5.16 -13.75
N ARG A 415 1.04 -5.12 -15.08
CA ARG A 415 -0.17 -5.23 -15.90
C ARG A 415 -0.15 -6.61 -16.55
N PHE A 416 -1.26 -7.37 -16.43
CA PHE A 416 -1.34 -8.72 -17.00
C PHE A 416 -1.45 -8.65 -18.54
N GLU A 417 -0.35 -8.44 -19.21
CA GLU A 417 -0.29 -8.27 -20.65
C GLU A 417 0.52 -9.37 -21.34
N LYS A 418 0.35 -9.51 -22.66
CA LYS A 418 1.00 -10.56 -23.47
C LYS A 418 2.52 -10.61 -23.39
N SER A 419 3.15 -9.55 -22.89
CA SER A 419 4.61 -9.49 -22.71
C SER A 419 5.12 -10.41 -21.61
N PHE A 420 4.24 -10.84 -20.68
CA PHE A 420 4.58 -11.84 -19.66
C PHE A 420 4.51 -13.24 -20.25
N THR A 421 5.51 -13.56 -21.10
CA THR A 421 5.69 -14.89 -21.66
C THR A 421 6.26 -15.87 -20.62
N GLY A 422 6.09 -17.19 -20.85
CA GLY A 422 6.64 -18.19 -19.94
C GLY A 422 8.14 -18.02 -19.71
N ASP A 423 8.92 -17.68 -20.75
CA ASP A 423 10.37 -17.44 -20.63
C ASP A 423 10.70 -16.24 -19.74
N LEU A 424 9.94 -15.13 -19.87
CA LEU A 424 10.13 -13.97 -19.00
C LEU A 424 9.79 -14.29 -17.55
N CYS A 425 8.68 -15.00 -17.32
CA CYS A 425 8.26 -15.39 -15.97
C CYS A 425 9.28 -16.32 -15.30
N GLN A 426 9.81 -17.32 -16.03
CA GLN A 426 10.89 -18.20 -15.56
C GLN A 426 12.17 -17.41 -15.24
N LEU A 427 12.54 -16.46 -16.08
CA LEU A 427 13.70 -15.58 -15.84
C LEU A 427 13.50 -14.72 -14.57
N MET A 428 12.31 -14.14 -14.40
CA MET A 428 11.97 -13.36 -13.21
C MET A 428 12.04 -14.22 -11.94
N ALA A 429 11.47 -15.42 -11.96
CA ALA A 429 11.51 -16.35 -10.84
C ALA A 429 12.95 -16.76 -10.49
N ALA A 430 13.78 -17.09 -11.49
CA ALA A 430 15.20 -17.40 -11.29
C ALA A 430 15.98 -16.23 -10.68
N ALA A 431 15.57 -14.98 -10.96
CA ALA A 431 16.13 -13.75 -10.39
C ALA A 431 15.54 -13.36 -9.03
N GLY A 432 14.69 -14.21 -8.42
CA GLY A 432 14.12 -14.01 -7.10
C GLY A 432 12.76 -13.32 -7.06
N CYS A 433 12.03 -13.18 -8.17
CA CYS A 433 10.64 -12.77 -8.15
C CYS A 433 9.78 -13.86 -7.51
N ILE A 434 9.08 -13.53 -6.43
CA ILE A 434 8.23 -14.50 -5.70
C ILE A 434 6.75 -14.17 -5.81
N ALA A 435 6.40 -12.94 -6.19
CA ALA A 435 5.02 -12.53 -6.34
C ALA A 435 4.86 -11.31 -7.23
N VAL A 436 3.66 -11.16 -7.77
CA VAL A 436 3.22 -9.95 -8.46
C VAL A 436 1.81 -9.55 -8.02
N SER A 437 1.55 -8.24 -8.04
CA SER A 437 0.21 -7.67 -7.94
C SER A 437 -0.17 -7.02 -9.26
N GLY A 438 -1.39 -7.21 -9.75
CA GLY A 438 -1.80 -6.61 -11.01
C GLY A 438 -3.29 -6.33 -11.08
N GLY A 439 -3.67 -5.31 -11.86
CA GLY A 439 -5.07 -4.96 -12.06
C GLY A 439 -5.71 -5.76 -13.20
N LEU A 440 -6.63 -6.69 -12.89
CA LEU A 440 -7.60 -7.20 -13.84
C LEU A 440 -8.76 -6.20 -13.99
N GLU A 441 -9.05 -5.45 -12.92
CA GLU A 441 -10.12 -4.46 -12.74
C GLU A 441 -11.50 -5.10 -12.82
N VAL A 442 -11.98 -5.35 -14.03
CA VAL A 442 -13.25 -6.01 -14.30
C VAL A 442 -13.05 -7.16 -15.28
N ALA A 443 -13.79 -8.25 -15.11
CA ALA A 443 -13.75 -9.33 -16.07
C ALA A 443 -14.84 -9.17 -17.14
N SER A 444 -14.86 -8.01 -17.79
CA SER A 444 -15.70 -7.66 -18.96
C SER A 444 -14.85 -6.97 -20.01
N ASN A 445 -14.68 -7.60 -21.18
CA ASN A 445 -13.89 -7.03 -22.26
C ASN A 445 -14.47 -5.69 -22.77
N ARG A 446 -15.80 -5.49 -22.65
CA ARG A 446 -16.43 -4.20 -22.95
C ARG A 446 -15.96 -3.11 -22.00
N LEU A 447 -15.98 -3.38 -20.71
CA LEU A 447 -15.57 -2.41 -19.69
C LEU A 447 -14.06 -2.18 -19.73
N LEU A 448 -13.24 -3.23 -19.89
CA LEU A 448 -11.78 -3.09 -20.07
C LEU A 448 -11.41 -2.18 -21.25
N LYS A 449 -12.16 -2.29 -22.36
CA LYS A 449 -12.01 -1.39 -23.52
C LYS A 449 -12.44 0.05 -23.17
N MET A 450 -13.57 0.23 -22.49
CA MET A 450 -14.04 1.54 -22.03
C MET A 450 -13.06 2.19 -21.06
N MET A 451 -12.48 1.41 -20.16
CA MET A 451 -11.43 1.84 -19.22
C MET A 451 -10.10 2.16 -19.91
N ASN A 452 -9.96 1.86 -21.20
CA ASN A 452 -8.69 1.95 -21.94
C ASN A 452 -7.55 1.18 -21.24
N LYS A 453 -7.89 0.03 -20.65
CA LYS A 453 -6.92 -0.80 -19.90
C LYS A 453 -5.85 -1.39 -20.81
N GLY A 454 -6.18 -1.67 -22.08
CA GLY A 454 -5.24 -2.20 -23.09
C GLY A 454 -4.90 -3.69 -22.93
N VAL A 455 -5.71 -4.41 -22.16
CA VAL A 455 -5.67 -5.87 -22.01
C VAL A 455 -7.09 -6.42 -22.10
N ASP A 456 -7.23 -7.70 -22.43
CA ASP A 456 -8.47 -8.46 -22.37
C ASP A 456 -8.35 -9.62 -21.38
N ILE A 457 -9.47 -10.31 -21.12
CA ILE A 457 -9.53 -11.38 -20.10
C ILE A 457 -8.61 -12.54 -20.50
N GLU A 458 -8.58 -12.89 -21.79
CA GLU A 458 -7.80 -14.00 -22.33
C GLU A 458 -6.31 -13.74 -22.19
N GLN A 459 -5.84 -12.53 -22.53
CA GLN A 459 -4.44 -12.14 -22.34
C GLN A 459 -4.04 -12.13 -20.85
N ALA A 460 -4.92 -11.59 -20.01
CA ALA A 460 -4.67 -11.56 -18.56
C ALA A 460 -4.57 -12.98 -17.98
N THR A 461 -5.47 -13.88 -18.40
CA THR A 461 -5.45 -15.29 -17.97
C THR A 461 -4.14 -15.98 -18.38
N LEU A 462 -3.67 -15.78 -19.63
CA LEU A 462 -2.40 -16.35 -20.10
C LEU A 462 -1.19 -15.79 -19.35
N ALA A 463 -1.18 -14.49 -19.05
CA ALA A 463 -0.11 -13.88 -18.25
C ALA A 463 -0.09 -14.46 -16.82
N MET A 464 -1.25 -14.59 -16.17
CA MET A 464 -1.38 -15.20 -14.84
C MET A 464 -0.91 -16.66 -14.84
N ARG A 465 -1.32 -17.45 -15.86
CA ARG A 465 -0.83 -18.83 -16.03
C ARG A 465 0.70 -18.88 -16.10
N ASN A 466 1.33 -18.08 -16.97
CA ASN A 466 2.77 -18.08 -17.14
C ASN A 466 3.53 -17.69 -15.86
N LEU A 467 2.95 -16.78 -15.06
CA LEU A 467 3.47 -16.40 -13.74
C LEU A 467 3.37 -17.57 -12.74
N CYS A 468 2.20 -18.21 -12.65
CA CYS A 468 1.97 -19.35 -11.75
C CYS A 468 2.81 -20.56 -12.14
N ASP A 469 2.95 -20.88 -13.46
CA ASP A 469 3.81 -21.95 -13.96
C ASP A 469 5.31 -21.73 -13.62
N ALA A 470 5.70 -20.47 -13.43
CA ALA A 470 7.03 -20.10 -12.94
C ALA A 470 7.15 -20.09 -11.39
N GLY A 471 6.10 -20.42 -10.66
CA GLY A 471 6.06 -20.40 -9.19
C GLY A 471 5.91 -19.01 -8.57
N ILE A 472 5.47 -18.01 -9.34
CA ILE A 472 5.24 -16.64 -8.89
C ILE A 472 3.80 -16.51 -8.41
N LEU A 473 3.61 -16.07 -7.16
CA LEU A 473 2.28 -15.79 -6.58
C LEU A 473 1.63 -14.61 -7.29
N VAL A 474 0.33 -14.71 -7.54
CA VAL A 474 -0.46 -13.67 -8.23
C VAL A 474 -1.52 -13.10 -7.31
N HIS A 475 -1.49 -11.78 -7.13
CA HIS A 475 -2.59 -10.99 -6.56
C HIS A 475 -3.26 -10.17 -7.66
N THR A 476 -4.59 -10.02 -7.60
CA THR A 476 -5.29 -9.16 -8.56
C THR A 476 -6.17 -8.11 -7.88
N TYR A 477 -6.05 -6.87 -8.36
CA TYR A 477 -6.98 -5.80 -8.03
C TYR A 477 -8.21 -5.92 -8.94
N LEU A 478 -9.39 -5.85 -8.32
CA LEU A 478 -10.69 -5.94 -8.96
C LEU A 478 -11.50 -4.69 -8.61
N MET A 479 -12.31 -4.26 -9.55
CA MET A 479 -13.14 -3.05 -9.42
C MET A 479 -14.59 -3.37 -9.76
N TYR A 480 -15.53 -2.75 -9.05
CA TYR A 480 -16.94 -2.78 -9.39
C TYR A 480 -17.53 -1.38 -9.33
N GLY A 481 -18.59 -1.15 -10.09
CA GLY A 481 -19.27 0.15 -10.11
C GLY A 481 -18.63 1.16 -11.07
N PHE A 482 -17.84 0.71 -12.06
CA PHE A 482 -17.43 1.59 -13.16
C PHE A 482 -18.65 2.08 -13.95
N PRO A 483 -18.64 3.31 -14.50
CA PRO A 483 -19.76 3.83 -15.29
C PRO A 483 -20.26 2.85 -16.34
N THR A 484 -21.58 2.72 -16.46
CA THR A 484 -22.30 1.81 -17.36
C THR A 484 -22.17 0.30 -17.08
N GLU A 485 -21.50 -0.09 -16.00
CA GLU A 485 -21.47 -1.51 -15.58
C GLU A 485 -22.88 -1.99 -15.27
N THR A 486 -23.26 -3.12 -15.84
CA THR A 486 -24.55 -3.78 -15.60
C THR A 486 -24.44 -4.82 -14.50
N LEU A 487 -25.57 -5.17 -13.86
CA LEU A 487 -25.61 -6.26 -12.88
C LEU A 487 -25.13 -7.60 -13.49
N GLN A 488 -25.44 -7.85 -14.76
CA GLN A 488 -24.96 -9.04 -15.46
C GLN A 488 -23.44 -9.07 -15.56
N GLU A 489 -22.80 -7.93 -15.86
CA GLU A 489 -21.33 -7.86 -15.93
C GLU A 489 -20.66 -8.04 -14.57
N SER A 490 -21.28 -7.57 -13.47
CA SER A 490 -20.79 -7.86 -12.11
C SER A 490 -20.87 -9.35 -11.79
N VAL A 491 -21.97 -10.03 -12.18
CA VAL A 491 -22.13 -11.49 -11.99
C VAL A 491 -21.15 -12.27 -12.87
N ASP A 492 -20.98 -11.86 -14.12
CA ASP A 492 -20.04 -12.48 -15.06
C ASP A 492 -18.58 -12.28 -14.63
N SER A 493 -18.27 -11.10 -14.09
CA SER A 493 -16.94 -10.82 -13.49
C SER A 493 -16.64 -11.75 -12.31
N LEU A 494 -17.63 -11.98 -11.43
CA LEU A 494 -17.47 -12.92 -10.32
C LEU A 494 -17.26 -14.36 -10.82
N GLU A 495 -17.94 -14.77 -11.91
CA GLU A 495 -17.75 -16.09 -12.50
C GLU A 495 -16.34 -16.27 -13.06
N VAL A 496 -15.80 -15.29 -13.77
CA VAL A 496 -14.40 -15.34 -14.26
C VAL A 496 -13.42 -15.42 -13.08
N VAL A 497 -13.62 -14.61 -12.06
CA VAL A 497 -12.79 -14.63 -10.83
C VAL A 497 -12.86 -16.01 -10.15
N ARG A 498 -14.06 -16.61 -10.04
CA ARG A 498 -14.23 -17.96 -9.52
C ARG A 498 -13.44 -19.00 -10.35
N GLN A 499 -13.47 -18.91 -11.69
CA GLN A 499 -12.71 -19.80 -12.57
C GLN A 499 -11.21 -19.61 -12.38
N LEU A 500 -10.72 -18.37 -12.22
CA LEU A 500 -9.30 -18.07 -11.96
C LEU A 500 -8.83 -18.66 -10.63
N PHE A 501 -9.63 -18.57 -9.55
CA PHE A 501 -9.32 -19.23 -8.27
C PHE A 501 -9.38 -20.75 -8.39
N ARG A 502 -10.38 -21.31 -9.07
CA ARG A 502 -10.48 -22.75 -9.33
C ARG A 502 -9.28 -23.31 -10.08
N ALA A 503 -8.74 -22.54 -11.00
CA ALA A 503 -7.55 -22.90 -11.79
C ALA A 503 -6.22 -22.56 -11.07
N GLU A 504 -6.27 -22.06 -9.83
CA GLU A 504 -5.12 -21.65 -9.03
C GLU A 504 -4.22 -20.60 -9.71
N LEU A 505 -4.81 -19.75 -10.58
CA LEU A 505 -4.11 -18.67 -11.27
C LEU A 505 -4.09 -17.35 -10.47
N VAL A 506 -4.89 -17.26 -9.42
CA VAL A 506 -4.97 -16.13 -8.51
C VAL A 506 -4.92 -16.65 -7.08
N HIS A 507 -4.00 -16.13 -6.29
CA HIS A 507 -3.80 -16.53 -4.89
C HIS A 507 -4.54 -15.60 -3.92
N SER A 508 -4.72 -14.35 -4.30
CA SER A 508 -5.54 -13.37 -3.56
C SER A 508 -6.05 -12.27 -4.47
N ALA A 509 -7.10 -11.59 -4.04
CA ALA A 509 -7.65 -10.45 -4.75
C ALA A 509 -8.36 -9.48 -3.80
N PHE A 510 -8.66 -8.27 -4.28
CA PHE A 510 -9.53 -7.31 -3.61
C PHE A 510 -10.51 -6.70 -4.59
N TRP A 511 -11.76 -6.55 -4.17
CA TRP A 511 -12.77 -5.75 -4.85
C TRP A 511 -12.80 -4.33 -4.29
N HIS A 512 -12.52 -3.35 -5.15
CA HIS A 512 -12.66 -1.93 -4.84
C HIS A 512 -13.89 -1.36 -5.54
N ARG A 513 -14.63 -0.53 -4.81
CA ARG A 513 -15.65 0.27 -5.48
C ARG A 513 -14.97 1.35 -6.29
N TYR A 514 -15.39 1.51 -7.55
CA TYR A 514 -14.90 2.59 -8.40
C TYR A 514 -15.14 3.96 -7.75
N ALA A 515 -14.08 4.75 -7.62
CA ALA A 515 -14.09 6.15 -7.24
C ALA A 515 -13.65 6.99 -8.45
N MET A 516 -14.48 7.94 -8.86
CA MET A 516 -14.15 8.87 -9.94
C MET A 516 -13.29 9.99 -9.36
N THR A 517 -12.06 10.16 -9.86
CA THR A 517 -11.17 11.24 -9.38
C THR A 517 -11.17 12.43 -10.33
N VAL A 518 -10.95 13.63 -9.81
CA VAL A 518 -10.90 14.87 -10.58
C VAL A 518 -9.79 14.88 -11.65
N HIS A 519 -8.75 14.07 -11.44
CA HIS A 519 -7.54 14.01 -12.27
C HIS A 519 -7.60 12.92 -13.35
N SER A 520 -8.58 12.00 -13.25
CA SER A 520 -8.77 10.91 -14.20
C SER A 520 -9.48 11.39 -15.48
N PRO A 521 -9.31 10.71 -16.62
CA PRO A 521 -10.09 10.99 -17.83
C PRO A 521 -11.60 10.93 -17.59
N SER A 522 -12.08 9.94 -16.84
CA SER A 522 -13.50 9.81 -16.52
C SER A 522 -14.02 10.94 -15.61
N GLY A 523 -13.21 11.45 -14.71
CA GLY A 523 -13.59 12.58 -13.86
C GLY A 523 -13.55 13.92 -14.58
N ARG A 524 -12.65 14.08 -15.56
CA ARG A 524 -12.57 15.29 -16.38
C ARG A 524 -13.70 15.37 -17.41
N ASN A 525 -14.07 14.23 -18.01
CA ASN A 525 -15.07 14.13 -19.06
C ASN A 525 -16.14 13.06 -18.73
N PRO A 526 -16.90 13.18 -17.63
CA PRO A 526 -17.80 12.11 -17.18
C PRO A 526 -18.91 11.77 -18.18
N GLU A 527 -19.30 12.72 -19.04
CA GLU A 527 -20.32 12.50 -20.06
C GLU A 527 -19.88 11.50 -21.15
N GLU A 528 -18.59 11.43 -21.47
CA GLU A 528 -18.02 10.42 -22.37
C GLU A 528 -18.16 8.98 -21.80
N TYR A 529 -18.32 8.87 -20.47
CA TYR A 529 -18.53 7.62 -19.76
C TYR A 529 -20.00 7.39 -19.37
N GLY A 530 -20.93 8.19 -19.93
CA GLY A 530 -22.38 8.01 -19.76
C GLY A 530 -22.91 8.43 -18.38
N VAL A 531 -22.18 9.23 -17.63
CA VAL A 531 -22.58 9.72 -16.30
C VAL A 531 -22.52 11.24 -16.22
N LYS A 532 -23.21 11.80 -15.23
CA LYS A 532 -23.21 13.25 -14.97
C LYS A 532 -22.66 13.53 -13.58
N ARG A 533 -21.86 14.57 -13.46
CA ARG A 533 -21.43 15.05 -12.14
C ARG A 533 -22.66 15.42 -11.31
N ARG A 534 -22.67 15.01 -10.06
CA ARG A 534 -23.65 15.43 -9.07
C ARG A 534 -23.14 16.74 -8.48
N ASN A 535 -23.82 17.86 -8.79
CA ASN A 535 -23.51 19.23 -8.32
C ASN A 535 -22.05 19.46 -7.95
N ALA A 536 -21.34 20.24 -8.76
CA ALA A 536 -19.93 20.54 -8.54
C ALA A 536 -19.74 21.48 -7.33
N HIS A 537 -19.94 20.99 -6.10
CA HIS A 537 -19.33 21.64 -4.95
C HIS A 537 -17.84 21.36 -5.01
N VAL A 538 -17.09 22.34 -5.47
CA VAL A 538 -15.64 22.34 -5.29
C VAL A 538 -15.43 22.63 -3.80
N HIS A 539 -14.91 21.66 -3.06
CA HIS A 539 -14.53 21.88 -1.66
C HIS A 539 -13.36 22.86 -1.63
N LEU A 540 -13.36 23.76 -0.67
CA LEU A 540 -12.34 24.82 -0.57
C LEU A 540 -10.98 24.29 -0.13
N PHE A 541 -10.94 23.09 0.47
CA PHE A 541 -9.72 22.51 1.01
C PHE A 541 -9.22 21.33 0.20
N ALA A 542 -9.92 20.20 0.22
CA ALA A 542 -9.48 18.98 -0.47
C ALA A 542 -10.48 18.56 -1.57
N ASN A 543 -9.98 18.19 -2.73
CA ASN A 543 -10.78 17.78 -3.88
C ASN A 543 -10.10 16.61 -4.60
N ASN A 544 -10.63 15.41 -4.43
CA ASN A 544 -10.19 14.26 -5.20
C ASN A 544 -11.38 13.54 -5.86
N GLU A 545 -12.34 13.05 -5.07
CA GLU A 545 -13.48 12.31 -5.61
C GLU A 545 -14.53 13.23 -6.23
N VAL A 546 -15.07 12.79 -7.38
CA VAL A 546 -16.18 13.42 -8.08
C VAL A 546 -17.42 12.58 -7.87
N ALA A 547 -18.39 13.11 -7.13
CA ALA A 547 -19.69 12.47 -7.03
C ALA A 547 -20.42 12.53 -8.38
N PHE A 548 -20.95 11.42 -8.84
CA PHE A 548 -21.71 11.33 -10.10
C PHE A 548 -23.04 10.62 -9.91
N VAL A 549 -23.95 10.84 -10.83
CA VAL A 549 -25.28 10.22 -10.86
C VAL A 549 -25.36 9.25 -12.02
N GLU A 550 -25.76 8.04 -11.70
CA GLU A 550 -26.04 6.99 -12.66
C GLU A 550 -27.26 6.20 -12.23
N ASN A 551 -28.17 5.92 -13.16
CA ASN A 551 -29.30 5.03 -12.91
C ASN A 551 -28.92 3.61 -13.31
N ARG A 552 -28.43 2.81 -12.35
CA ARG A 552 -27.95 1.43 -12.57
C ARG A 552 -29.06 0.39 -12.58
N GLY A 553 -30.24 0.72 -12.06
CA GLY A 553 -31.33 -0.23 -11.88
C GLY A 553 -31.08 -1.32 -10.82
N TYR A 554 -29.97 -1.24 -10.05
CA TYR A 554 -29.61 -2.17 -8.97
C TYR A 554 -28.86 -1.45 -7.84
N ASN A 555 -28.81 -2.09 -6.67
CA ASN A 555 -28.11 -1.54 -5.49
C ASN A 555 -26.62 -1.92 -5.51
N ILE A 556 -25.76 -0.96 -5.87
CA ILE A 556 -24.31 -1.14 -5.97
C ILE A 556 -23.65 -1.59 -4.65
N ARG A 557 -24.19 -1.16 -3.49
CA ARG A 557 -23.67 -1.56 -2.18
C ARG A 557 -23.90 -3.06 -1.95
N GLN A 558 -25.11 -3.56 -2.21
CA GLN A 558 -25.42 -4.99 -2.07
C GLN A 558 -24.61 -5.84 -3.05
N VAL A 559 -24.33 -5.34 -4.26
CA VAL A 559 -23.43 -6.01 -5.21
C VAL A 559 -22.03 -6.10 -4.63
N GLY A 560 -21.48 -5.01 -4.11
CA GLY A 560 -20.16 -5.01 -3.49
C GLY A 560 -20.04 -5.94 -2.29
N GLU A 561 -21.06 -5.99 -1.43
CA GLU A 561 -21.12 -6.91 -0.29
C GLU A 561 -21.05 -8.37 -0.77
N ALA A 562 -21.83 -8.75 -1.80
CA ALA A 562 -21.82 -10.08 -2.37
C ALA A 562 -20.49 -10.47 -3.03
N LEU A 563 -19.89 -9.54 -3.78
CA LEU A 563 -18.59 -9.74 -4.42
C LEU A 563 -17.48 -9.98 -3.38
N ASN A 564 -17.46 -9.17 -2.31
CA ASN A 564 -16.47 -9.31 -1.24
C ASN A 564 -16.69 -10.57 -0.40
N GLU A 565 -17.94 -10.97 -0.11
CA GLU A 565 -18.25 -12.22 0.59
C GLU A 565 -17.78 -13.43 -0.23
N ALA A 566 -18.11 -13.48 -1.53
CA ALA A 566 -17.68 -14.55 -2.40
C ALA A 566 -16.15 -14.64 -2.48
N LEU A 567 -15.48 -13.50 -2.66
CA LEU A 567 -14.02 -13.42 -2.77
C LEU A 567 -13.33 -13.89 -1.49
N ALA A 568 -13.82 -13.47 -0.32
CA ALA A 568 -13.28 -13.92 0.97
C ALA A 568 -13.32 -15.45 1.06
N ASN A 569 -14.45 -16.07 0.67
CA ASN A 569 -14.56 -17.52 0.63
C ASN A 569 -13.58 -18.15 -0.37
N TYR A 570 -13.45 -17.61 -1.59
CA TYR A 570 -12.54 -18.14 -2.61
C TYR A 570 -11.08 -18.11 -2.17
N MET A 571 -10.63 -17.06 -1.48
CA MET A 571 -9.28 -16.98 -0.92
C MET A 571 -8.97 -18.07 0.10
N TYR A 572 -10.00 -18.65 0.72
CA TYR A 572 -9.89 -19.79 1.64
C TYR A 572 -10.23 -21.14 0.99
N GLY A 573 -10.39 -21.19 -0.34
CA GLY A 573 -10.78 -22.40 -1.06
C GLY A 573 -12.22 -22.83 -0.83
N SER A 574 -13.03 -22.00 -0.18
CA SER A 574 -14.44 -22.28 0.14
C SER A 574 -15.36 -21.73 -0.94
N GLY A 575 -16.52 -22.40 -1.13
CA GLY A 575 -17.60 -21.90 -2.00
C GLY A 575 -17.28 -21.86 -3.50
N ILE A 576 -16.16 -22.43 -3.93
CA ILE A 576 -15.74 -22.48 -5.35
C ILE A 576 -16.79 -23.18 -6.24
N ASP A 577 -17.51 -24.16 -5.72
CA ASP A 577 -18.56 -24.89 -6.44
C ASP A 577 -19.95 -24.26 -6.31
N ARG A 578 -20.10 -23.21 -5.48
CA ARG A 578 -21.36 -22.48 -5.33
C ARG A 578 -21.63 -21.65 -6.59
N PRO A 579 -22.80 -21.77 -7.23
CA PRO A 579 -23.16 -20.90 -8.36
C PRO A 579 -23.10 -19.43 -7.98
N VAL A 580 -22.40 -18.60 -8.79
CA VAL A 580 -22.08 -17.22 -8.43
C VAL A 580 -23.29 -16.35 -8.13
N HIS A 581 -24.42 -16.53 -8.85
CA HIS A 581 -25.65 -15.78 -8.58
C HIS A 581 -26.24 -16.02 -7.18
N LYS A 582 -25.80 -17.08 -6.48
CA LYS A 582 -26.24 -17.39 -5.11
C LYS A 582 -25.54 -16.58 -4.03
N TRP A 583 -24.51 -15.85 -4.38
CA TRP A 583 -23.87 -14.92 -3.45
C TRP A 583 -24.66 -13.60 -3.32
N PHE A 584 -25.39 -13.24 -4.38
CA PHE A 584 -26.13 -11.99 -4.42
C PHE A 584 -27.51 -12.10 -3.75
N ALA A 585 -27.91 -11.03 -3.06
CA ALA A 585 -29.24 -10.93 -2.48
C ALA A 585 -30.32 -10.74 -3.58
N GLY A 586 -31.47 -11.36 -3.39
CA GLY A 586 -32.61 -11.23 -4.29
C GLY A 586 -32.51 -12.07 -5.57
N LYS A 587 -33.29 -11.69 -6.57
CA LYS A 587 -33.35 -12.41 -7.86
C LYS A 587 -32.31 -11.83 -8.82
N VAL A 588 -31.21 -12.54 -8.98
CA VAL A 588 -30.09 -12.16 -9.84
C VAL A 588 -29.94 -13.16 -10.98
N PRO A 589 -29.65 -12.73 -12.23
CA PRO A 589 -29.49 -13.64 -13.34
C PRO A 589 -28.27 -14.57 -13.13
N PRO A 590 -28.26 -15.78 -13.71
CA PRO A 590 -27.08 -16.62 -13.73
C PRO A 590 -25.97 -15.98 -14.58
N ALA A 591 -24.72 -16.42 -14.40
CA ALA A 591 -23.63 -16.00 -15.26
C ALA A 591 -23.87 -16.43 -16.71
N THR A 592 -23.45 -15.59 -17.65
CA THR A 592 -23.51 -15.82 -19.10
C THR A 592 -22.13 -16.16 -19.70
N VAL A 593 -21.08 -16.02 -18.91
CA VAL A 593 -19.71 -16.40 -19.29
C VAL A 593 -19.62 -17.90 -19.48
N ASP A 594 -18.86 -18.31 -20.50
CA ASP A 594 -18.56 -19.73 -20.73
C ASP A 594 -17.89 -20.35 -19.48
N ALA A 595 -18.44 -21.48 -19.04
CA ALA A 595 -17.95 -22.20 -17.87
C ALA A 595 -16.50 -22.70 -18.01
N THR A 596 -15.97 -22.77 -19.22
CA THR A 596 -14.61 -23.21 -19.55
C THR A 596 -13.70 -22.08 -20.03
N LEU A 597 -14.14 -20.81 -19.97
CA LEU A 597 -13.40 -19.66 -20.50
C LEU A 597 -11.93 -19.64 -20.05
N VAL A 598 -11.68 -19.82 -18.75
CA VAL A 598 -10.32 -19.87 -18.19
C VAL A 598 -9.63 -21.19 -18.59
N ALA A 599 -10.31 -22.33 -18.44
CA ALA A 599 -9.74 -23.63 -18.77
C ALA A 599 -9.32 -23.74 -20.24
N ASP A 600 -10.10 -23.15 -21.16
CA ASP A 600 -9.78 -23.13 -22.59
C ASP A 600 -8.50 -22.33 -22.90
N GLN A 601 -8.15 -21.34 -22.06
CA GLN A 601 -6.87 -20.65 -22.20
C GLN A 601 -5.70 -21.52 -21.72
N LEU A 602 -5.91 -22.41 -20.76
CA LEU A 602 -4.84 -23.26 -20.20
C LEU A 602 -4.39 -24.34 -21.20
N ILE A 603 -5.30 -24.82 -22.05
CA ILE A 603 -4.99 -25.83 -23.07
C ILE A 603 -4.42 -25.25 -24.37
N LYS A 604 -4.47 -23.92 -24.54
CA LYS A 604 -3.82 -23.30 -25.71
C LYS A 604 -2.32 -23.50 -25.63
N PRO A 605 -1.69 -24.08 -26.67
CA PRO A 605 -0.23 -24.16 -26.70
C PRO A 605 0.33 -22.74 -26.60
N ASP A 606 1.43 -22.58 -25.87
CA ASP A 606 2.25 -21.37 -26.00
C ASP A 606 2.46 -21.14 -27.50
N ALA A 607 2.16 -19.92 -27.98
CA ALA A 607 2.36 -19.57 -29.38
C ALA A 607 3.75 -20.07 -29.77
N ALA A 608 3.81 -20.95 -30.79
CA ALA A 608 5.00 -21.68 -31.15
C ALA A 608 6.21 -20.76 -31.07
N ARG A 609 7.15 -21.08 -30.18
CA ARG A 609 8.35 -20.28 -29.96
C ARG A 609 9.14 -20.29 -31.24
N LEU A 610 8.88 -19.31 -32.11
CA LEU A 610 9.71 -19.08 -33.28
C LEU A 610 11.06 -18.56 -32.77
N TYR A 611 12.00 -19.48 -32.55
CA TYR A 611 13.39 -19.11 -32.33
C TYR A 611 13.88 -18.40 -33.60
N ASN A 612 14.08 -17.10 -33.46
CA ASN A 612 14.78 -16.32 -34.46
C ASN A 612 16.27 -16.60 -34.29
N GLU A 613 17.00 -16.80 -35.39
CA GLU A 613 18.47 -16.98 -35.39
C GLU A 613 19.23 -15.87 -34.64
N LYS A 614 18.61 -14.70 -34.48
CA LYS A 614 19.13 -13.56 -33.73
C LYS A 614 18.70 -13.56 -32.24
N ALA A 615 17.95 -14.59 -31.80
CA ALA A 615 17.49 -14.66 -30.43
C ALA A 615 18.69 -14.85 -29.47
N ARG A 616 18.73 -14.07 -28.42
CA ARG A 616 19.69 -14.25 -27.32
C ARG A 616 19.13 -15.30 -26.37
N ILE A 617 19.81 -16.43 -26.23
CA ILE A 617 19.45 -17.47 -25.26
C ILE A 617 20.15 -17.16 -23.94
N ILE A 618 19.39 -17.17 -22.86
CA ILE A 618 19.89 -17.06 -21.48
C ILE A 618 19.65 -18.42 -20.83
N TRP A 619 20.75 -19.12 -20.50
CA TRP A 619 20.69 -20.38 -19.79
C TRP A 619 20.66 -20.15 -18.29
N ILE A 620 19.59 -20.57 -17.62
CA ILE A 620 19.38 -20.41 -16.18
C ILE A 620 19.49 -21.75 -15.41
N GLY A 621 19.72 -22.86 -16.09
CA GLY A 621 19.92 -24.19 -15.50
C GLY A 621 21.37 -24.47 -15.12
N LEU A 622 21.63 -25.70 -14.68
CA LEU A 622 22.99 -26.20 -14.49
C LEU A 622 23.76 -26.15 -15.81
N PRO A 623 25.12 -25.97 -15.79
CA PRO A 623 25.91 -26.03 -16.99
C PRO A 623 25.61 -27.31 -17.77
N PRO A 624 25.39 -27.26 -19.09
CA PRO A 624 25.16 -28.46 -19.87
C PRO A 624 26.41 -29.37 -19.83
N GLU A 625 26.22 -30.61 -19.45
CA GLU A 625 27.26 -31.60 -19.54
C GLU A 625 27.36 -32.12 -20.99
N ARG A 626 28.58 -32.25 -21.49
CA ARG A 626 28.81 -32.80 -22.82
C ARG A 626 28.69 -34.32 -22.73
N SER A 627 27.69 -34.88 -23.38
CA SER A 627 27.64 -36.36 -23.51
C SER A 627 28.72 -36.86 -24.46
N GLU A 628 29.23 -38.07 -24.22
CA GLU A 628 30.25 -38.69 -25.13
C GLU A 628 29.67 -39.05 -26.51
N GLU A 629 28.36 -38.89 -26.70
CA GLU A 629 27.65 -39.20 -27.94
C GLU A 629 27.37 -38.00 -28.87
N GLY A 630 27.89 -36.80 -28.55
CA GLY A 630 27.83 -35.64 -29.47
C GLY A 630 27.43 -34.33 -28.85
#